data_3df2849c02160f8cbc2d5995e0801f24
#
_entry.id   3df2849c02160f8cbc2d5995e0801f24
#
_cell.length_a   1.000
_cell.length_b   1.000
_cell.length_c   1.000
_cell.angle_alpha   90.00
_cell.angle_beta   90.00
_cell.angle_gamma   90.00
#
_symmetry.space_group_name_H-M   'P 1'
#
loop_
_entity.id
_entity.type
_entity.pdbx_description
1 polymer ?
#
loop_
_entity_poly.entity_id
_entity_poly.type
_entity_poly.pdbx_seq_one_letter_code
_entity_poly.pdbx_strand_id
1 'polypeptide(L)'
;VPVSMDDSNVISSKDGEPLFSVIHTSSISYNSPYTMIRWLSLLFAGFALFSYHFKTRNKRSLIITICSLLTLRAVAFTISKITFHNATFFSPSLYADGAIFDSLGAIVINHIFLFLDVLAIFMLRLGIIKNISHSKPKGKWLKMTIVALAPIFIFLYIHFTLKSLILNSSIDLELYNMSGISIYTIISFFSYSLLFTALLLSLQFAALTLNMKDKISLLSYQVILIYLIIISCYSVVCVANFGFKKEYEANRAISNKLAIDRDLDLELHLRSIEKLIQKDPLINFLIAVPNSSELIKNRLDELYFWSILNTYDVRITICKPHDLLKIDNYSYPVDCFTFFRRDILEKYGIALGPLSNFYSLN
;
A
#
# COMPACT_ATOMS: atom_id res chain seq x y z
N VAL A 1 -0.71 -5.15 24.82
CA VAL A 1 0.76 -5.28 24.91
C VAL A 1 1.27 -3.97 25.47
N PRO A 2 1.93 -3.91 26.62
CA PRO A 2 2.48 -2.66 27.12
C PRO A 2 3.58 -2.21 26.17
N VAL A 3 3.36 -1.07 25.55
CA VAL A 3 4.35 -0.38 24.70
C VAL A 3 5.39 0.17 25.67
N SER A 4 6.62 -0.30 25.57
CA SER A 4 7.76 0.34 26.21
C SER A 4 7.88 1.72 25.53
N MET A 5 7.54 2.78 26.27
CA MET A 5 7.69 4.15 25.81
C MET A 5 9.18 4.47 25.73
N ASP A 6 9.74 4.39 24.54
CA ASP A 6 10.99 5.04 24.23
C ASP A 6 10.64 6.51 23.91
N ASP A 7 11.00 7.43 24.81
CA ASP A 7 10.54 8.84 24.83
C ASP A 7 10.95 9.66 23.61
N SER A 8 11.70 9.10 22.68
CA SER A 8 12.29 9.86 21.57
C SER A 8 11.38 10.09 20.37
N ASN A 9 10.30 9.31 20.20
CA ASN A 9 9.44 9.38 19.01
C ASN A 9 7.94 9.26 19.32
N VAL A 10 7.49 9.86 20.43
CA VAL A 10 6.09 9.86 20.83
C VAL A 10 5.33 10.98 20.12
N ILE A 11 4.30 10.62 19.37
CA ILE A 11 3.35 11.57 18.80
C ILE A 11 2.22 11.76 19.81
N SER A 12 2.07 13.00 20.30
CA SER A 12 1.08 13.34 21.30
C SER A 12 -0.11 14.10 20.70
N SER A 13 -1.28 13.94 21.32
CA SER A 13 -2.49 14.72 21.01
C SER A 13 -2.24 16.22 21.28
N LYS A 14 -3.16 17.05 20.78
CA LYS A 14 -3.19 18.51 21.04
C LYS A 14 -3.26 18.83 22.54
N ASP A 15 -3.78 17.90 23.33
CA ASP A 15 -3.92 18.00 24.79
C ASP A 15 -2.73 17.40 25.57
N GLY A 16 -1.66 17.01 24.85
CA GLY A 16 -0.43 16.49 25.44
C GLY A 16 -0.45 14.99 25.79
N GLU A 17 -1.56 14.29 25.54
CA GLU A 17 -1.62 12.84 25.74
C GLU A 17 -0.86 12.09 24.64
N PRO A 18 -0.03 11.10 24.98
CA PRO A 18 0.70 10.31 23.98
C PRO A 18 -0.28 9.43 23.19
N LEU A 19 -0.35 9.64 21.88
CA LEU A 19 -1.22 8.88 20.98
C LEU A 19 -0.55 7.59 20.52
N PHE A 20 0.68 7.66 20.03
CA PHE A 20 1.48 6.51 19.61
C PHE A 20 2.95 6.90 19.49
N SER A 21 3.83 5.90 19.55
CA SER A 21 5.26 6.08 19.27
C SER A 21 5.61 5.41 17.94
N VAL A 22 6.40 6.12 17.10
CA VAL A 22 6.94 5.53 15.86
C VAL A 22 8.30 4.93 16.18
N ILE A 23 8.33 3.61 16.30
CA ILE A 23 9.59 2.89 16.42
C ILE A 23 10.08 2.56 15.01
N HIS A 24 11.15 3.18 14.59
CA HIS A 24 11.85 2.80 13.37
C HIS A 24 12.62 1.50 13.64
N THR A 25 11.94 0.37 13.54
CA THR A 25 12.64 -0.90 13.43
C THR A 25 13.34 -0.91 12.08
N SER A 26 14.64 -0.70 12.06
CA SER A 26 15.47 -1.11 10.92
C SER A 26 15.32 -2.62 10.78
N SER A 27 14.27 -3.06 10.08
CA SER A 27 14.09 -4.45 9.71
C SER A 27 15.25 -4.78 8.77
N ILE A 28 16.30 -5.38 9.31
CA ILE A 28 17.26 -6.10 8.51
C ILE A 28 16.42 -7.08 7.71
N SER A 29 16.22 -6.78 6.43
CA SER A 29 15.51 -7.63 5.48
C SER A 29 16.34 -8.91 5.32
N TYR A 30 16.18 -9.84 6.23
CA TYR A 30 16.61 -11.21 6.02
C TYR A 30 15.66 -11.80 4.98
N ASN A 31 16.04 -11.72 3.71
CA ASN A 31 15.52 -12.58 2.67
C ASN A 31 15.93 -14.02 3.02
N SER A 32 15.28 -14.59 4.01
CA SER A 32 15.56 -15.95 4.41
C SER A 32 15.11 -16.87 3.27
N PRO A 33 16.00 -17.66 2.66
CA PRO A 33 15.62 -18.60 1.60
C PRO A 33 14.54 -19.59 2.08
N TYR A 34 14.43 -19.81 3.37
CA TYR A 34 13.37 -20.65 3.98
C TYR A 34 11.95 -20.15 3.72
N THR A 35 11.73 -18.85 3.54
CA THR A 35 10.41 -18.32 3.24
C THR A 35 9.98 -18.71 1.83
N MET A 36 10.84 -18.59 0.84
CA MET A 36 10.58 -19.02 -0.53
C MET A 36 10.34 -20.53 -0.62
N ILE A 37 11.13 -21.34 0.10
CA ILE A 37 11.00 -22.80 0.13
C ILE A 37 9.63 -23.20 0.69
N ARG A 38 9.12 -22.54 1.72
CA ARG A 38 7.79 -22.82 2.28
C ARG A 38 6.68 -22.58 1.25
N TRP A 39 6.70 -21.47 0.53
CA TRP A 39 5.70 -21.17 -0.49
C TRP A 39 5.77 -22.13 -1.67
N LEU A 40 6.97 -22.46 -2.12
CA LEU A 40 7.16 -23.48 -3.14
C LEU A 40 6.60 -24.83 -2.67
N SER A 41 6.80 -25.21 -1.41
CA SER A 41 6.26 -26.47 -0.88
C SER A 41 4.73 -26.48 -0.86
N LEU A 42 4.05 -25.36 -0.53
CA LEU A 42 2.59 -25.24 -0.61
C LEU A 42 2.08 -25.36 -2.05
N LEU A 43 2.74 -24.70 -3.01
CA LEU A 43 2.41 -24.81 -4.42
C LEU A 43 2.62 -26.26 -4.93
N PHE A 44 3.74 -26.90 -4.58
CA PHE A 44 3.99 -28.29 -4.93
C PHE A 44 2.95 -29.23 -4.33
N ALA A 45 2.52 -29.02 -3.08
CA ALA A 45 1.44 -29.78 -2.47
C ALA A 45 0.12 -29.61 -3.24
N GLY A 46 -0.22 -28.38 -3.65
CA GLY A 46 -1.39 -28.09 -4.50
C GLY A 46 -1.32 -28.82 -5.84
N PHE A 47 -0.19 -28.77 -6.51
CA PHE A 47 0.03 -29.48 -7.78
C PHE A 47 0.03 -31.01 -7.62
N ALA A 48 0.55 -31.55 -6.53
CA ALA A 48 0.52 -32.97 -6.24
C ALA A 48 -0.92 -33.48 -6.06
N LEU A 49 -1.75 -32.74 -5.31
CA LEU A 49 -3.16 -33.04 -5.13
C LEU A 49 -3.93 -32.95 -6.45
N PHE A 50 -3.65 -31.94 -7.26
CA PHE A 50 -4.21 -31.81 -8.59
C PHE A 50 -3.79 -32.97 -9.49
N SER A 51 -2.53 -33.39 -9.47
CA SER A 51 -2.01 -34.54 -10.24
C SER A 51 -2.66 -35.83 -9.84
N TYR A 52 -2.92 -36.03 -8.53
CA TYR A 52 -3.69 -37.15 -8.02
C TYR A 52 -5.11 -37.17 -8.62
N HIS A 53 -5.79 -36.02 -8.62
CA HIS A 53 -7.12 -35.90 -9.24
C HIS A 53 -7.06 -36.13 -10.74
N PHE A 54 -6.04 -35.60 -11.42
CA PHE A 54 -5.84 -35.83 -12.86
C PHE A 54 -5.75 -37.31 -13.22
N LYS A 55 -5.07 -38.09 -12.38
CA LYS A 55 -4.92 -39.53 -12.57
C LYS A 55 -6.21 -40.34 -12.27
N THR A 56 -6.91 -39.98 -11.20
CA THR A 56 -8.06 -40.75 -10.71
C THR A 56 -9.39 -40.42 -11.38
N ARG A 57 -9.59 -39.13 -11.74
CA ARG A 57 -10.81 -38.61 -12.40
C ARG A 57 -12.14 -39.03 -11.80
N ASN A 58 -12.19 -39.18 -10.46
CA ASN A 58 -13.37 -39.61 -9.73
C ASN A 58 -14.03 -38.44 -8.98
N LYS A 59 -15.36 -38.52 -8.71
CA LYS A 59 -16.08 -37.53 -7.91
C LYS A 59 -15.51 -37.41 -6.50
N ARG A 60 -15.08 -38.50 -5.87
CA ARG A 60 -14.44 -38.51 -4.56
C ARG A 60 -13.10 -37.75 -4.59
N SER A 61 -12.27 -38.00 -5.62
CA SER A 61 -11.01 -37.28 -5.78
C SER A 61 -11.22 -35.79 -6.01
N LEU A 62 -12.28 -35.36 -6.73
CA LEU A 62 -12.62 -33.95 -6.90
C LEU A 62 -12.92 -33.28 -5.56
N ILE A 63 -13.80 -33.89 -4.75
CA ILE A 63 -14.14 -33.31 -3.43
C ILE A 63 -12.90 -33.22 -2.56
N ILE A 64 -12.07 -34.27 -2.51
CA ILE A 64 -10.82 -34.26 -1.75
C ILE A 64 -9.90 -33.17 -2.25
N THR A 65 -9.74 -33.01 -3.56
CA THR A 65 -8.86 -31.95 -4.13
C THR A 65 -9.36 -30.55 -3.80
N ILE A 66 -10.66 -30.28 -4.00
CA ILE A 66 -11.22 -28.96 -3.67
C ILE A 66 -11.10 -28.66 -2.16
N CYS A 67 -11.48 -29.61 -1.29
CA CYS A 67 -11.35 -29.43 0.16
C CYS A 67 -9.90 -29.22 0.58
N SER A 68 -8.96 -29.97 0.01
CA SER A 68 -7.54 -29.83 0.34
C SER A 68 -6.92 -28.53 -0.20
N LEU A 69 -7.32 -28.06 -1.38
CA LEU A 69 -6.90 -26.75 -1.89
C LEU A 69 -7.46 -25.61 -1.04
N LEU A 70 -8.70 -25.72 -0.56
CA LEU A 70 -9.29 -24.76 0.38
C LEU A 70 -8.55 -24.76 1.73
N THR A 71 -8.20 -25.93 2.27
CA THR A 71 -7.42 -26.03 3.51
C THR A 71 -6.01 -25.48 3.33
N LEU A 72 -5.33 -25.78 2.21
CA LEU A 72 -4.03 -25.21 1.89
C LEU A 72 -4.10 -23.69 1.78
N ARG A 73 -5.17 -23.14 1.21
CA ARG A 73 -5.41 -21.70 1.14
C ARG A 73 -5.56 -21.08 2.53
N ALA A 74 -6.34 -21.72 3.42
CA ALA A 74 -6.50 -21.26 4.80
C ALA A 74 -5.17 -21.32 5.58
N VAL A 75 -4.40 -22.39 5.39
CA VAL A 75 -3.06 -22.56 5.97
C VAL A 75 -2.11 -21.48 5.43
N ALA A 76 -2.09 -21.23 4.13
CA ALA A 76 -1.28 -20.17 3.51
C ALA A 76 -1.60 -18.80 4.10
N PHE A 77 -2.89 -18.50 4.28
CA PHE A 77 -3.36 -17.24 4.90
C PHE A 77 -2.93 -17.09 6.36
N THR A 78 -2.99 -18.15 7.17
CA THR A 78 -2.54 -18.09 8.57
C THR A 78 -1.03 -17.99 8.68
N ILE A 79 -0.29 -18.68 7.82
CA ILE A 79 1.16 -18.62 7.78
C ILE A 79 1.62 -17.23 7.31
N SER A 80 0.97 -16.61 6.31
CA SER A 80 1.35 -15.27 5.82
C SER A 80 1.35 -14.25 6.95
N LYS A 81 0.35 -14.26 7.82
CA LYS A 81 0.25 -13.35 8.98
C LYS A 81 1.37 -13.51 10.01
N ILE A 82 1.95 -14.71 10.13
CA ILE A 82 2.90 -15.02 11.20
C ILE A 82 4.35 -14.80 10.76
N THR A 83 4.70 -14.99 9.49
CA THR A 83 6.10 -15.21 9.07
C THR A 83 6.61 -14.35 7.92
N PHE A 84 5.79 -13.54 7.22
CA PHE A 84 6.15 -13.05 5.88
C PHE A 84 6.42 -11.57 5.72
N HIS A 85 6.54 -10.80 6.78
CA HIS A 85 6.88 -9.37 6.70
C HIS A 85 8.26 -9.08 6.07
N ASN A 86 9.11 -10.10 5.92
CA ASN A 86 10.51 -9.93 5.53
C ASN A 86 10.81 -10.16 4.03
N ALA A 87 9.85 -10.69 3.25
CA ALA A 87 10.05 -10.84 1.80
C ALA A 87 9.26 -9.76 1.06
N THR A 88 9.91 -9.01 0.16
CA THR A 88 9.28 -7.91 -0.59
C THR A 88 8.01 -8.33 -1.32
N PHE A 89 7.97 -9.56 -1.87
CA PHE A 89 6.79 -10.14 -2.53
C PHE A 89 5.57 -10.30 -1.61
N PHE A 90 5.79 -10.49 -0.31
CA PHE A 90 4.76 -10.61 0.72
C PHE A 90 4.69 -9.36 1.61
N SER A 91 5.39 -8.29 1.24
CA SER A 91 5.37 -7.04 1.99
C SER A 91 4.11 -6.23 1.68
N PRO A 92 3.45 -5.68 2.71
CA PRO A 92 2.35 -4.71 2.52
C PRO A 92 2.78 -3.44 1.79
N SER A 93 4.09 -3.13 1.77
CA SER A 93 4.62 -1.97 1.03
C SER A 93 4.50 -2.11 -0.49
N LEU A 94 4.50 -3.36 -1.00
CA LEU A 94 4.31 -3.62 -2.43
C LEU A 94 2.83 -3.62 -2.81
N TYR A 95 1.98 -4.24 -1.98
CA TYR A 95 0.53 -4.29 -2.16
C TYR A 95 -0.14 -4.65 -0.82
N ALA A 96 -1.22 -3.95 -0.48
CA ALA A 96 -2.08 -4.30 0.66
C ALA A 96 -3.52 -3.84 0.41
N ASP A 97 -4.48 -4.76 0.56
CA ASP A 97 -5.90 -4.47 0.52
C ASP A 97 -6.66 -5.30 1.57
N GLY A 98 -6.76 -4.74 2.75
CA GLY A 98 -7.48 -5.36 3.85
C GLY A 98 -6.84 -6.62 4.44
N ALA A 99 -7.64 -7.37 5.21
CA ALA A 99 -7.14 -8.50 5.98
C ALA A 99 -6.97 -9.80 5.17
N ILE A 100 -7.58 -9.90 3.98
CA ILE A 100 -7.58 -11.12 3.15
C ILE A 100 -6.50 -11.06 2.07
N PHE A 101 -6.24 -9.86 1.51
CA PHE A 101 -5.24 -9.61 0.50
C PHE A 101 -4.21 -8.63 1.05
N ASP A 102 -3.42 -9.12 2.01
CA ASP A 102 -2.40 -8.36 2.72
C ASP A 102 -1.08 -8.21 1.94
N SER A 103 -0.94 -8.93 0.84
CA SER A 103 0.26 -8.92 0.01
C SER A 103 0.01 -9.39 -1.43
N LEU A 104 0.92 -9.03 -2.34
CA LEU A 104 0.90 -9.52 -3.72
C LEU A 104 0.98 -11.03 -3.78
N GLY A 105 1.82 -11.65 -2.94
CA GLY A 105 1.95 -13.10 -2.87
C GLY A 105 0.65 -13.80 -2.52
N ALA A 106 -0.13 -13.24 -1.60
CA ALA A 106 -1.43 -13.79 -1.21
C ALA A 106 -2.42 -13.79 -2.39
N ILE A 107 -2.46 -12.69 -3.18
CA ILE A 107 -3.29 -12.63 -4.40
C ILE A 107 -2.86 -13.70 -5.41
N VAL A 108 -1.58 -13.76 -5.74
CA VAL A 108 -1.06 -14.70 -6.76
C VAL A 108 -1.37 -16.16 -6.38
N ILE A 109 -1.19 -16.53 -5.12
CA ILE A 109 -1.51 -17.87 -4.63
C ILE A 109 -3.02 -18.16 -4.75
N ASN A 110 -3.85 -17.20 -4.38
CA ASN A 110 -5.30 -17.31 -4.55
C ASN A 110 -5.69 -17.52 -6.02
N HIS A 111 -5.05 -16.80 -6.95
CA HIS A 111 -5.30 -16.95 -8.38
C HIS A 111 -4.94 -18.36 -8.87
N ILE A 112 -3.77 -18.87 -8.47
CA ILE A 112 -3.31 -20.22 -8.84
C ILE A 112 -4.28 -21.27 -8.30
N PHE A 113 -4.68 -21.19 -7.03
CA PHE A 113 -5.60 -22.16 -6.44
C PHE A 113 -6.99 -22.10 -7.07
N LEU A 114 -7.51 -20.91 -7.34
CA LEU A 114 -8.79 -20.75 -8.04
C LEU A 114 -8.73 -21.36 -9.44
N PHE A 115 -7.63 -21.13 -10.18
CA PHE A 115 -7.42 -21.74 -11.48
C PHE A 115 -7.41 -23.28 -11.38
N LEU A 116 -6.70 -23.87 -10.42
CA LEU A 116 -6.65 -25.32 -10.20
C LEU A 116 -8.02 -25.90 -9.83
N ASP A 117 -8.81 -25.21 -9.00
CA ASP A 117 -10.17 -25.61 -8.66
C ASP A 117 -11.07 -25.65 -9.90
N VAL A 118 -11.06 -24.59 -10.72
CA VAL A 118 -11.86 -24.52 -11.95
C VAL A 118 -11.41 -25.60 -12.95
N LEU A 119 -10.11 -25.81 -13.08
CA LEU A 119 -9.56 -26.83 -13.97
C LEU A 119 -9.95 -28.24 -13.52
N ALA A 120 -9.93 -28.54 -12.21
CA ALA A 120 -10.36 -29.82 -11.65
C ALA A 120 -11.85 -30.08 -11.91
N ILE A 121 -12.70 -29.06 -11.74
CA ILE A 121 -14.14 -29.16 -12.06
C ILE A 121 -14.35 -29.39 -13.56
N PHE A 122 -13.62 -28.63 -14.40
CA PHE A 122 -13.73 -28.74 -15.84
C PHE A 122 -13.32 -30.12 -16.38
N MET A 123 -12.36 -30.78 -15.77
CA MET A 123 -11.95 -32.14 -16.12
C MET A 123 -13.07 -33.18 -15.94
N LEU A 124 -13.93 -33.01 -14.94
CA LEU A 124 -15.08 -33.87 -14.68
C LEU A 124 -16.39 -33.37 -15.32
N ARG A 125 -16.34 -32.36 -16.20
CA ARG A 125 -17.50 -31.70 -16.78
C ARG A 125 -18.56 -32.68 -17.33
N LEU A 126 -18.16 -33.69 -18.09
CA LEU A 126 -19.09 -34.68 -18.70
C LEU A 126 -19.86 -35.49 -17.63
N GLY A 127 -19.14 -35.90 -16.58
CA GLY A 127 -19.76 -36.64 -15.46
C GLY A 127 -20.72 -35.78 -14.64
N ILE A 128 -20.37 -34.49 -14.48
CA ILE A 128 -21.22 -33.51 -13.78
C ILE A 128 -22.47 -33.23 -14.61
N ILE A 129 -22.33 -32.95 -15.91
CA ILE A 129 -23.46 -32.70 -16.83
C ILE A 129 -24.42 -33.89 -16.85
N LYS A 130 -23.90 -35.10 -16.95
CA LYS A 130 -24.72 -36.33 -16.87
C LYS A 130 -25.49 -36.42 -15.55
N ASN A 131 -24.85 -36.10 -14.42
CA ASN A 131 -25.52 -36.09 -13.12
C ASN A 131 -26.60 -34.98 -13.00
N ILE A 132 -26.38 -33.82 -13.60
CA ILE A 132 -27.37 -32.74 -13.66
C ILE A 132 -28.58 -33.20 -14.51
N SER A 133 -28.34 -33.81 -15.66
CA SER A 133 -29.37 -34.28 -16.56
C SER A 133 -30.29 -35.33 -15.92
N HIS A 134 -29.76 -36.21 -15.06
CA HIS A 134 -30.53 -37.24 -14.34
C HIS A 134 -31.12 -36.78 -13.02
N SER A 135 -30.95 -35.51 -12.63
CA SER A 135 -31.52 -34.96 -11.38
C SER A 135 -33.01 -34.67 -11.52
N LYS A 136 -33.74 -34.72 -10.38
CA LYS A 136 -35.16 -34.28 -10.33
C LYS A 136 -35.29 -32.84 -10.82
N PRO A 137 -36.45 -32.42 -11.42
CA PRO A 137 -36.59 -31.11 -12.08
C PRO A 137 -36.13 -29.92 -11.24
N LYS A 138 -36.59 -29.84 -9.96
CA LYS A 138 -36.16 -28.74 -9.05
C LYS A 138 -34.66 -28.73 -8.79
N GLY A 139 -34.05 -29.89 -8.56
CA GLY A 139 -32.61 -30.02 -8.33
C GLY A 139 -31.78 -29.76 -9.60
N LYS A 140 -32.31 -30.10 -10.78
CA LYS A 140 -31.70 -29.82 -12.08
C LYS A 140 -31.58 -28.32 -12.30
N TRP A 141 -32.65 -27.56 -12.15
CA TRP A 141 -32.64 -26.09 -12.30
C TRP A 141 -31.66 -25.42 -11.35
N LEU A 142 -31.64 -25.78 -10.07
CA LEU A 142 -30.71 -25.22 -9.09
C LEU A 142 -29.25 -25.48 -9.50
N LYS A 143 -28.90 -26.69 -9.91
CA LYS A 143 -27.53 -27.00 -10.35
C LYS A 143 -27.13 -26.25 -11.63
N MET A 144 -28.05 -26.15 -12.59
CA MET A 144 -27.83 -25.38 -13.81
C MET A 144 -27.59 -23.88 -13.51
N THR A 145 -28.38 -23.30 -12.61
CA THR A 145 -28.25 -21.93 -12.20
C THR A 145 -26.87 -21.67 -11.52
N ILE A 146 -26.45 -22.57 -10.62
CA ILE A 146 -25.13 -22.45 -9.96
C ILE A 146 -24.00 -22.47 -11.00
N VAL A 147 -24.05 -23.37 -11.97
CA VAL A 147 -23.03 -23.47 -13.02
C VAL A 147 -23.05 -22.24 -13.92
N ALA A 148 -24.24 -21.72 -14.26
CA ALA A 148 -24.37 -20.51 -15.08
C ALA A 148 -23.87 -19.23 -14.39
N LEU A 149 -24.01 -19.14 -13.06
CA LEU A 149 -23.55 -18.01 -12.27
C LEU A 149 -22.03 -18.04 -11.99
N ALA A 150 -21.42 -19.22 -12.03
CA ALA A 150 -19.98 -19.36 -11.72
C ALA A 150 -19.06 -18.42 -12.53
N PRO A 151 -19.18 -18.32 -13.88
CA PRO A 151 -18.35 -17.39 -14.65
C PRO A 151 -18.58 -15.92 -14.28
N ILE A 152 -19.80 -15.53 -13.86
CA ILE A 152 -20.11 -14.18 -13.43
C ILE A 152 -19.33 -13.86 -12.13
N PHE A 153 -19.34 -14.78 -11.16
CA PHE A 153 -18.58 -14.60 -9.92
C PHE A 153 -17.07 -14.57 -10.18
N ILE A 154 -16.54 -15.38 -11.08
CA ILE A 154 -15.12 -15.35 -11.46
C ILE A 154 -14.78 -14.00 -12.11
N PHE A 155 -15.62 -13.50 -13.01
CA PHE A 155 -15.42 -12.20 -13.64
C PHE A 155 -15.45 -11.05 -12.61
N LEU A 156 -16.41 -11.04 -11.70
CA LEU A 156 -16.47 -10.05 -10.62
C LEU A 156 -15.22 -10.13 -9.72
N TYR A 157 -14.77 -11.32 -9.39
CA TYR A 157 -13.54 -11.52 -8.63
C TYR A 157 -12.34 -10.94 -9.37
N ILE A 158 -12.18 -11.19 -10.67
CA ILE A 158 -11.14 -10.60 -11.52
C ILE A 158 -11.22 -9.08 -11.48
N HIS A 159 -12.42 -8.52 -11.68
CA HIS A 159 -12.61 -7.08 -11.70
C HIS A 159 -12.20 -6.42 -10.38
N PHE A 160 -12.69 -6.94 -9.25
CA PHE A 160 -12.40 -6.36 -7.95
C PHE A 160 -10.92 -6.51 -7.55
N THR A 161 -10.31 -7.66 -7.81
CA THR A 161 -8.88 -7.87 -7.50
C THR A 161 -7.98 -7.05 -8.41
N LEU A 162 -8.31 -6.90 -9.70
CA LEU A 162 -7.55 -6.06 -10.64
C LEU A 162 -7.63 -4.58 -10.25
N LYS A 163 -8.84 -4.09 -9.93
CA LYS A 163 -9.04 -2.74 -9.41
C LYS A 163 -8.23 -2.51 -8.15
N SER A 164 -8.29 -3.43 -7.19
CA SER A 164 -7.55 -3.35 -5.94
C SER A 164 -6.04 -3.34 -6.18
N LEU A 165 -5.54 -4.22 -7.05
CA LEU A 165 -4.12 -4.27 -7.38
C LEU A 165 -3.63 -2.95 -7.99
N ILE A 166 -4.39 -2.33 -8.89
CA ILE A 166 -3.98 -1.06 -9.50
C ILE A 166 -3.98 0.07 -8.47
N LEU A 167 -5.02 0.18 -7.64
CA LEU A 167 -5.16 1.29 -6.70
C LEU A 167 -4.25 1.18 -5.47
N ASN A 168 -4.05 -0.05 -4.95
CA ASN A 168 -3.43 -0.29 -3.64
C ASN A 168 -2.03 -0.92 -3.73
N SER A 169 -1.38 -0.91 -4.91
CA SER A 169 0.00 -1.38 -5.05
C SER A 169 0.95 -0.24 -5.41
N SER A 170 2.22 -0.43 -5.08
CA SER A 170 3.32 0.40 -5.60
C SER A 170 3.83 -0.10 -6.96
N ILE A 171 3.20 -1.14 -7.53
CA ILE A 171 3.58 -1.74 -8.81
C ILE A 171 3.05 -0.87 -9.95
N ASP A 172 3.91 -0.58 -10.91
CA ASP A 172 3.50 0.03 -12.17
C ASP A 172 2.97 -1.06 -13.11
N LEU A 173 1.67 -1.00 -13.39
CA LEU A 173 0.98 -1.91 -14.32
C LEU A 173 0.77 -1.27 -15.69
N GLU A 174 1.23 -0.03 -15.87
CA GLU A 174 1.07 0.73 -17.09
C GLU A 174 2.20 0.37 -18.07
N LEU A 175 1.88 -0.40 -19.09
CA LEU A 175 2.85 -0.92 -20.08
C LEU A 175 3.51 0.14 -20.95
N TYR A 176 2.99 1.38 -20.98
CA TYR A 176 3.63 2.47 -21.72
C TYR A 176 4.91 2.98 -21.04
N ASN A 177 5.04 2.78 -19.73
CA ASN A 177 6.25 3.10 -18.97
C ASN A 177 7.18 1.89 -18.90
N MET A 178 7.93 1.63 -19.97
CA MET A 178 8.82 0.46 -20.03
C MET A 178 9.92 0.45 -18.98
N SER A 179 10.31 1.61 -18.45
CA SER A 179 11.32 1.72 -17.39
C SER A 179 10.81 1.24 -16.01
N GLY A 180 9.50 1.19 -15.81
CA GLY A 180 8.85 0.75 -14.56
C GLY A 180 8.51 -0.73 -14.49
N ILE A 181 8.77 -1.52 -15.56
CA ILE A 181 8.41 -2.93 -15.58
C ILE A 181 9.30 -3.71 -14.60
N SER A 182 8.70 -4.18 -13.52
CA SER A 182 9.33 -5.02 -12.51
C SER A 182 9.00 -6.49 -12.71
N ILE A 183 9.75 -7.39 -12.06
CA ILE A 183 9.41 -8.82 -12.01
C ILE A 183 8.01 -9.04 -11.42
N TYR A 184 7.58 -8.17 -10.50
CA TYR A 184 6.26 -8.22 -9.87
C TYR A 184 5.14 -7.88 -10.85
N THR A 185 5.37 -6.98 -11.78
CA THR A 185 4.47 -6.67 -12.90
C THR A 185 4.24 -7.91 -13.77
N ILE A 186 5.32 -8.60 -14.15
CA ILE A 186 5.26 -9.83 -14.96
C ILE A 186 4.48 -10.93 -14.23
N ILE A 187 4.79 -11.17 -12.96
CA ILE A 187 4.07 -12.17 -12.12
C ILE A 187 2.59 -11.83 -12.02
N SER A 188 2.25 -10.57 -11.87
CA SER A 188 0.87 -10.11 -11.80
C SER A 188 0.13 -10.41 -13.10
N PHE A 189 0.67 -10.04 -14.25
CA PHE A 189 0.04 -10.35 -15.56
C PHE A 189 -0.08 -11.85 -15.80
N PHE A 190 0.93 -12.64 -15.42
CA PHE A 190 0.84 -14.10 -15.52
C PHE A 190 -0.29 -14.65 -14.63
N SER A 191 -0.45 -14.18 -13.41
CA SER A 191 -1.50 -14.62 -12.51
C SER A 191 -2.90 -14.28 -13.03
N TYR A 192 -3.09 -13.09 -13.62
CA TYR A 192 -4.36 -12.75 -14.27
C TYR A 192 -4.63 -13.54 -15.55
N SER A 193 -3.60 -13.92 -16.32
CA SER A 193 -3.77 -14.79 -17.48
C SER A 193 -4.35 -16.15 -17.08
N LEU A 194 -3.95 -16.70 -15.92
CA LEU A 194 -4.53 -17.93 -15.36
C LEU A 194 -6.01 -17.73 -14.99
N LEU A 195 -6.39 -16.59 -14.39
CA LEU A 195 -7.78 -16.30 -14.08
C LEU A 195 -8.66 -16.13 -15.33
N PHE A 196 -8.17 -15.45 -16.35
CA PHE A 196 -8.90 -15.34 -17.61
C PHE A 196 -9.06 -16.70 -18.29
N THR A 197 -8.06 -17.58 -18.18
CA THR A 197 -8.20 -18.98 -18.65
C THR A 197 -9.25 -19.73 -17.82
N ALA A 198 -9.28 -19.55 -16.50
CA ALA A 198 -10.33 -20.13 -15.63
C ALA A 198 -11.73 -19.62 -16.02
N LEU A 199 -11.85 -18.32 -16.33
CA LEU A 199 -13.10 -17.72 -16.81
C LEU A 199 -13.56 -18.39 -18.12
N LEU A 200 -12.68 -18.58 -19.10
CA LEU A 200 -13.00 -19.25 -20.36
C LEU A 200 -13.47 -20.68 -20.14
N LEU A 201 -12.77 -21.45 -19.28
CA LEU A 201 -13.15 -22.81 -18.94
C LEU A 201 -14.51 -22.88 -18.23
N SER A 202 -14.81 -21.95 -17.35
CA SER A 202 -16.10 -21.85 -16.67
C SER A 202 -17.23 -21.47 -17.61
N LEU A 203 -17.00 -20.57 -18.57
CA LEU A 203 -17.96 -20.20 -19.62
C LEU A 203 -18.26 -21.42 -20.52
N GLN A 204 -17.23 -22.16 -20.96
CA GLN A 204 -17.41 -23.39 -21.72
C GLN A 204 -18.22 -24.42 -20.94
N PHE A 205 -17.96 -24.59 -19.66
CA PHE A 205 -18.71 -25.53 -18.81
C PHE A 205 -20.16 -25.09 -18.62
N ALA A 206 -20.43 -23.80 -18.44
CA ALA A 206 -21.79 -23.27 -18.38
C ALA A 206 -22.55 -23.46 -19.71
N ALA A 207 -21.93 -23.15 -20.84
CA ALA A 207 -22.54 -23.36 -22.16
C ALA A 207 -22.91 -24.80 -22.42
N LEU A 208 -22.03 -25.77 -22.10
CA LEU A 208 -22.31 -27.22 -22.20
C LEU A 208 -23.44 -27.66 -21.27
N THR A 209 -23.55 -27.09 -20.09
CA THR A 209 -24.58 -27.45 -19.09
C THR A 209 -25.95 -26.90 -19.49
N LEU A 210 -26.01 -25.71 -20.08
CA LEU A 210 -27.26 -25.08 -20.56
C LEU A 210 -27.80 -25.76 -21.83
N ASN A 211 -27.14 -26.79 -22.32
CA ASN A 211 -27.60 -27.58 -23.46
C ASN A 211 -27.86 -26.76 -24.74
N MET A 212 -26.98 -25.76 -24.95
CA MET A 212 -26.97 -25.00 -26.20
C MET A 212 -26.71 -26.01 -27.34
N LYS A 213 -27.79 -26.40 -28.04
CA LYS A 213 -27.81 -27.49 -29.01
C LYS A 213 -26.88 -27.28 -30.21
N ASP A 214 -26.49 -26.06 -30.45
CA ASP A 214 -25.54 -25.77 -31.49
C ASP A 214 -24.12 -25.96 -30.94
N LYS A 215 -23.34 -26.75 -31.66
CA LYS A 215 -21.95 -27.14 -31.37
C LYS A 215 -20.95 -25.99 -31.32
N ILE A 216 -21.29 -24.88 -30.74
CA ILE A 216 -20.35 -23.76 -30.55
C ILE A 216 -19.37 -24.17 -29.45
N SER A 217 -18.26 -24.77 -29.88
CA SER A 217 -17.15 -24.98 -28.99
C SER A 217 -16.51 -23.58 -28.71
N LEU A 218 -16.69 -23.06 -27.51
CA LEU A 218 -15.97 -21.82 -27.07
C LEU A 218 -14.45 -22.02 -27.07
N LEU A 219 -13.98 -23.25 -27.20
CA LEU A 219 -12.57 -23.60 -27.38
C LEU A 219 -12.15 -23.70 -28.86
N SER A 220 -12.99 -23.29 -29.83
CA SER A 220 -12.54 -23.14 -31.20
C SER A 220 -11.54 -21.97 -31.32
N TYR A 221 -10.58 -22.09 -32.22
CA TYR A 221 -9.53 -21.07 -32.41
C TYR A 221 -10.11 -19.67 -32.64
N GLN A 222 -11.14 -19.54 -33.45
CA GLN A 222 -11.78 -18.26 -33.76
C GLN A 222 -12.40 -17.62 -32.53
N VAL A 223 -13.10 -18.40 -31.69
CA VAL A 223 -13.73 -17.88 -30.46
C VAL A 223 -12.68 -17.53 -29.41
N ILE A 224 -11.62 -18.31 -29.27
CA ILE A 224 -10.49 -17.97 -28.40
C ILE A 224 -9.84 -16.67 -28.81
N LEU A 225 -9.64 -16.44 -30.12
CA LEU A 225 -9.04 -15.20 -30.61
C LEU A 225 -9.90 -13.99 -30.28
N ILE A 226 -11.23 -14.08 -30.54
CA ILE A 226 -12.18 -13.01 -30.19
C ILE A 226 -12.18 -12.78 -28.67
N TYR A 227 -12.19 -13.84 -27.87
CA TYR A 227 -12.12 -13.77 -26.41
C TYR A 227 -10.86 -13.06 -25.94
N LEU A 228 -9.69 -13.37 -26.49
CA LEU A 228 -8.42 -12.71 -26.16
C LEU A 228 -8.45 -11.22 -26.50
N ILE A 229 -9.03 -10.83 -27.63
CA ILE A 229 -9.19 -9.41 -27.98
C ILE A 229 -10.08 -8.71 -26.96
N ILE A 230 -11.24 -9.28 -26.60
CA ILE A 230 -12.16 -8.69 -25.63
C ILE A 230 -11.50 -8.51 -24.27
N ILE A 231 -10.79 -9.55 -23.77
CA ILE A 231 -10.10 -9.50 -22.48
C ILE A 231 -8.95 -8.50 -22.49
N SER A 232 -8.20 -8.42 -23.61
CA SER A 232 -7.13 -7.42 -23.77
C SER A 232 -7.70 -6.00 -23.73
N CYS A 233 -8.75 -5.70 -24.50
CA CYS A 233 -9.41 -4.40 -24.46
C CYS A 233 -9.95 -4.08 -23.05
N TYR A 234 -10.60 -5.04 -22.40
CA TYR A 234 -11.09 -4.88 -21.02
C TYR A 234 -9.95 -4.55 -20.05
N SER A 235 -8.82 -5.29 -20.13
CA SER A 235 -7.68 -5.09 -19.25
C SER A 235 -7.05 -3.71 -19.44
N VAL A 236 -6.88 -3.27 -20.70
CA VAL A 236 -6.34 -1.93 -21.03
C VAL A 236 -7.26 -0.83 -20.48
N VAL A 237 -8.57 -0.95 -20.67
CA VAL A 237 -9.54 0.04 -20.15
C VAL A 237 -9.51 0.08 -18.62
N CYS A 238 -9.41 -1.06 -17.95
CA CYS A 238 -9.31 -1.13 -16.49
C CYS A 238 -8.02 -0.46 -16.00
N VAL A 239 -6.87 -0.81 -16.60
CA VAL A 239 -5.58 -0.25 -16.21
C VAL A 239 -5.57 1.27 -16.41
N ALA A 240 -6.03 1.75 -17.57
CA ALA A 240 -6.09 3.18 -17.86
C ALA A 240 -7.00 3.95 -16.89
N ASN A 241 -8.24 3.47 -16.65
CA ASN A 241 -9.18 4.17 -15.79
C ASN A 241 -8.75 4.19 -14.32
N PHE A 242 -8.30 3.05 -13.80
CA PHE A 242 -7.89 2.97 -12.39
C PHE A 242 -6.50 3.55 -12.17
N GLY A 243 -5.58 3.46 -13.16
CA GLY A 243 -4.29 4.13 -13.16
C GLY A 243 -4.45 5.65 -13.09
N PHE A 244 -5.26 6.21 -13.98
CA PHE A 244 -5.59 7.64 -13.97
C PHE A 244 -6.19 8.09 -12.63
N LYS A 245 -7.10 7.28 -12.05
CA LYS A 245 -7.67 7.59 -10.74
C LYS A 245 -6.61 7.59 -9.64
N LYS A 246 -5.70 6.63 -9.63
CA LYS A 246 -4.58 6.54 -8.68
C LYS A 246 -3.67 7.76 -8.78
N GLU A 247 -3.29 8.14 -10.00
CA GLU A 247 -2.46 9.31 -10.27
C GLU A 247 -3.16 10.62 -9.85
N TYR A 248 -4.45 10.74 -10.17
CA TYR A 248 -5.25 11.90 -9.76
C TYR A 248 -5.29 12.07 -8.24
N GLU A 249 -5.54 10.99 -7.48
CA GLU A 249 -5.57 11.05 -6.01
C GLU A 249 -4.17 11.35 -5.43
N ALA A 250 -3.10 10.82 -6.02
CA ALA A 250 -1.73 11.14 -5.62
C ALA A 250 -1.40 12.62 -5.88
N ASN A 251 -1.73 13.14 -7.06
CA ASN A 251 -1.52 14.54 -7.41
C ASN A 251 -2.36 15.48 -6.53
N ARG A 252 -3.59 15.10 -6.20
CA ARG A 252 -4.45 15.84 -5.28
C ARG A 252 -3.84 15.88 -3.87
N ALA A 253 -3.28 14.78 -3.38
CA ALA A 253 -2.62 14.74 -2.08
C ALA A 253 -1.39 15.67 -2.06
N ILE A 254 -0.57 15.67 -3.12
CA ILE A 254 0.57 16.57 -3.27
C ILE A 254 0.10 18.02 -3.35
N SER A 255 -0.92 18.32 -4.16
CA SER A 255 -1.50 19.66 -4.28
C SER A 255 -2.03 20.19 -2.94
N ASN A 256 -2.75 19.33 -2.19
CA ASN A 256 -3.21 19.69 -0.86
C ASN A 256 -2.04 19.96 0.11
N LYS A 257 -0.96 19.17 0.01
CA LYS A 257 0.24 19.39 0.82
C LYS A 257 0.92 20.74 0.48
N LEU A 258 0.98 21.07 -0.81
CA LEU A 258 1.55 22.35 -1.30
C LEU A 258 0.63 23.55 -1.03
N ALA A 259 -0.70 23.34 -0.96
CA ALA A 259 -1.66 24.39 -0.65
C ALA A 259 -1.71 24.77 0.84
N ILE A 260 -1.07 23.99 1.71
CA ILE A 260 -0.88 24.34 3.11
C ILE A 260 0.32 25.32 3.14
N ASP A 261 0.06 26.60 3.39
CA ASP A 261 1.08 27.66 3.51
C ASP A 261 2.09 27.44 4.66
N ARG A 262 1.95 26.33 5.41
CA ARG A 262 2.81 25.99 6.54
C ARG A 262 3.68 24.79 6.21
N ASP A 263 4.98 24.97 6.31
CA ASP A 263 5.94 23.89 6.21
C ASP A 263 5.98 23.08 7.53
N LEU A 264 5.18 22.01 7.58
CA LEU A 264 5.07 21.15 8.77
C LEU A 264 6.40 20.47 9.12
N ASP A 265 7.21 20.13 8.12
CA ASP A 265 8.51 19.48 8.35
C ASP A 265 9.47 20.46 9.02
N LEU A 266 9.51 21.73 8.56
CA LEU A 266 10.26 22.80 9.19
C LEU A 266 9.76 23.07 10.61
N GLU A 267 8.43 23.15 10.82
CA GLU A 267 7.86 23.40 12.13
C GLU A 267 8.22 22.30 13.16
N LEU A 268 8.15 21.03 12.77
CA LEU A 268 8.52 19.90 13.63
C LEU A 268 10.02 19.95 13.96
N HIS A 269 10.84 20.27 12.97
CA HIS A 269 12.28 20.41 13.15
C HIS A 269 12.62 21.56 14.12
N LEU A 270 12.00 22.73 13.93
CA LEU A 270 12.17 23.87 14.82
C LEU A 270 11.76 23.58 16.27
N ARG A 271 10.66 22.84 16.49
CA ARG A 271 10.27 22.41 17.83
C ARG A 271 11.31 21.53 18.52
N SER A 272 11.95 20.64 17.75
CA SER A 272 13.01 19.78 18.30
C SER A 272 14.24 20.60 18.67
N ILE A 273 14.63 21.54 17.81
CA ILE A 273 15.76 22.43 18.03
C ILE A 273 15.52 23.37 19.23
N GLU A 274 14.31 23.91 19.39
CA GLU A 274 13.96 24.79 20.51
C GLU A 274 14.33 24.18 21.86
N LYS A 275 13.93 22.91 22.07
CA LYS A 275 14.24 22.21 23.33
C LYS A 275 15.73 21.99 23.55
N LEU A 276 16.49 21.80 22.46
CA LEU A 276 17.94 21.61 22.53
C LEU A 276 18.64 22.94 22.84
N ILE A 277 18.25 24.06 22.19
CA ILE A 277 18.80 25.37 22.44
C ILE A 277 18.54 25.81 23.89
N GLN A 278 17.33 25.61 24.38
CA GLN A 278 16.98 25.96 25.78
C GLN A 278 17.85 25.27 26.83
N LYS A 279 18.27 24.04 26.52
CA LYS A 279 19.10 23.21 27.42
C LYS A 279 20.59 23.35 27.20
N ASP A 280 21.01 24.09 26.18
CA ASP A 280 22.45 24.28 25.88
C ASP A 280 23.15 25.11 26.96
N PRO A 281 24.05 24.52 27.79
CA PRO A 281 24.71 25.25 28.89
C PRO A 281 25.63 26.34 28.39
N LEU A 282 26.23 26.19 27.18
CA LEU A 282 27.12 27.16 26.63
C LEU A 282 26.37 28.40 26.14
N ILE A 283 25.25 28.24 25.49
CA ILE A 283 24.38 29.37 25.08
C ILE A 283 23.90 30.11 26.32
N ASN A 284 23.43 29.38 27.34
CA ASN A 284 23.00 30.01 28.61
C ASN A 284 24.10 30.77 29.31
N PHE A 285 25.35 30.30 29.26
CA PHE A 285 26.51 31.03 29.77
C PHE A 285 26.83 32.27 28.93
N LEU A 286 26.87 32.12 27.60
CA LEU A 286 27.23 33.20 26.67
C LEU A 286 26.21 34.35 26.69
N ILE A 287 24.95 34.11 26.97
CA ILE A 287 23.95 35.19 27.12
C ILE A 287 24.35 36.20 28.19
N ALA A 288 24.99 35.74 29.28
CA ALA A 288 25.44 36.61 30.38
C ALA A 288 26.74 37.38 30.06
N VAL A 289 27.51 36.96 29.03
CA VAL A 289 28.80 37.56 28.68
C VAL A 289 28.58 38.76 27.74
N PRO A 290 29.21 39.92 27.97
CA PRO A 290 29.16 41.05 27.04
C PRO A 290 29.82 40.67 25.69
N ASN A 291 29.30 41.23 24.60
CA ASN A 291 29.83 41.07 23.22
C ASN A 291 29.93 39.60 22.71
N SER A 292 29.14 38.69 23.27
CA SER A 292 29.13 37.28 22.89
C SER A 292 28.15 36.93 21.76
N SER A 293 27.47 37.89 21.18
CA SER A 293 26.40 37.67 20.19
C SER A 293 26.89 36.91 18.95
N GLU A 294 28.11 37.18 18.49
CA GLU A 294 28.72 36.52 17.34
C GLU A 294 29.04 35.03 17.65
N LEU A 295 29.53 34.74 18.85
CA LEU A 295 29.80 33.37 19.30
C LEU A 295 28.51 32.57 19.43
N ILE A 296 27.43 33.17 19.94
CA ILE A 296 26.12 32.52 20.03
C ILE A 296 25.59 32.24 18.62
N LYS A 297 25.69 33.22 17.71
CA LYS A 297 25.25 33.07 16.32
C LYS A 297 25.98 31.93 15.62
N ASN A 298 27.30 31.88 15.67
CA ASN A 298 28.10 30.84 15.06
C ASN A 298 27.71 29.44 15.61
N ARG A 299 27.50 29.36 16.93
CA ARG A 299 27.04 28.08 17.54
C ARG A 299 25.65 27.66 17.09
N LEU A 300 24.72 28.58 16.92
CA LEU A 300 23.39 28.33 16.42
C LEU A 300 23.43 27.85 14.96
N ASP A 301 24.22 28.54 14.13
CA ASP A 301 24.40 28.20 12.72
C ASP A 301 25.01 26.81 12.53
N GLU A 302 26.11 26.50 13.28
CA GLU A 302 26.86 25.26 13.09
C GLU A 302 26.16 24.03 13.69
N LEU A 303 25.50 24.15 14.84
CA LEU A 303 24.97 22.98 15.55
C LEU A 303 23.47 22.78 15.36
N TYR A 304 22.70 23.86 15.22
CA TYR A 304 21.24 23.76 15.23
C TYR A 304 20.59 24.05 13.89
N PHE A 305 21.12 25.01 13.13
CA PHE A 305 20.50 25.43 11.87
C PHE A 305 21.25 25.01 10.61
N TRP A 306 22.37 24.32 10.71
CA TRP A 306 23.18 23.92 9.56
C TRP A 306 22.38 23.17 8.48
N SER A 307 21.44 22.31 8.89
CA SER A 307 20.57 21.53 7.96
C SER A 307 19.51 22.38 7.29
N ILE A 308 19.12 23.51 7.92
CA ILE A 308 18.07 24.42 7.46
C ILE A 308 18.67 25.52 6.56
N LEU A 309 19.89 25.94 6.82
CA LEU A 309 20.59 27.01 6.08
C LEU A 309 20.72 26.76 4.58
N ASN A 310 20.75 25.49 4.15
CA ASN A 310 20.82 25.12 2.74
C ASN A 310 19.49 25.30 1.99
N THR A 311 18.37 25.33 2.72
CA THR A 311 17.01 25.32 2.13
C THR A 311 16.26 26.63 2.39
N TYR A 312 16.55 27.30 3.51
CA TYR A 312 15.83 28.48 3.97
C TYR A 312 16.79 29.68 4.22
N ASP A 313 16.31 30.90 4.00
CA ASP A 313 17.04 32.14 4.39
C ASP A 313 16.85 32.35 5.90
N VAL A 314 17.84 31.96 6.69
CA VAL A 314 17.81 32.06 8.14
C VAL A 314 18.55 33.32 8.57
N ARG A 315 17.85 34.21 9.29
CA ARG A 315 18.43 35.43 9.87
C ARG A 315 18.36 35.35 11.39
N ILE A 316 19.52 35.32 12.04
CA ILE A 316 19.62 35.24 13.48
C ILE A 316 19.93 36.62 14.05
N THR A 317 19.03 37.13 14.89
CA THR A 317 19.21 38.35 15.66
C THR A 317 19.17 38.00 17.15
N ILE A 318 20.19 38.34 17.87
CA ILE A 318 20.29 38.07 19.31
C ILE A 318 19.95 39.34 20.06
N CYS A 319 18.88 39.29 20.84
CA CYS A 319 18.43 40.41 21.68
C CYS A 319 18.70 40.11 23.14
N LYS A 320 19.38 41.00 23.81
CA LYS A 320 19.48 41.05 25.27
C LYS A 320 18.49 42.08 25.84
N PRO A 321 18.12 41.99 27.12
CA PRO A 321 17.27 42.99 27.74
C PRO A 321 17.89 44.41 27.57
N HIS A 322 17.08 45.33 27.08
CA HIS A 322 17.46 46.73 26.79
C HIS A 322 18.42 46.96 25.60
N ASP A 323 18.65 45.93 24.76
CA ASP A 323 19.37 46.13 23.50
C ASP A 323 18.55 46.96 22.53
N LEU A 324 19.23 47.97 21.91
CA LEU A 324 18.62 48.83 20.92
C LEU A 324 19.00 48.37 19.50
N LEU A 325 17.98 48.12 18.68
CA LEU A 325 18.15 47.87 17.26
C LEU A 325 18.15 49.16 16.45
N LYS A 326 19.14 49.30 15.56
CA LYS A 326 19.16 50.32 14.54
C LYS A 326 18.65 49.73 13.24
N ILE A 327 17.49 50.16 12.81
CA ILE A 327 16.81 49.67 11.61
C ILE A 327 16.75 50.80 10.60
N ASP A 328 17.12 50.54 9.34
CA ASP A 328 17.27 51.56 8.28
C ASP A 328 15.99 52.38 8.03
N ASN A 329 14.83 51.87 8.35
CA ASN A 329 13.53 52.51 8.15
C ASN A 329 13.05 53.34 9.38
N TYR A 330 13.80 53.34 10.49
CA TYR A 330 13.43 54.09 11.70
C TYR A 330 14.44 55.16 12.00
N SER A 331 13.95 56.38 12.29
CA SER A 331 14.81 57.54 12.58
C SER A 331 15.53 57.45 13.93
N TYR A 332 15.14 56.49 14.79
CA TYR A 332 15.71 56.30 16.12
C TYR A 332 15.80 54.82 16.48
N PRO A 333 16.74 54.47 17.38
CA PRO A 333 16.88 53.08 17.83
C PRO A 333 15.62 52.60 18.56
N VAL A 334 15.22 51.34 18.28
CA VAL A 334 14.03 50.70 18.86
C VAL A 334 14.48 49.57 19.75
N ASP A 335 13.80 49.36 20.90
CA ASP A 335 14.05 48.24 21.77
C ASP A 335 13.77 46.91 21.05
N CYS A 336 14.72 46.01 21.13
CA CYS A 336 14.74 44.76 20.38
C CYS A 336 13.54 43.85 20.71
N PHE A 337 13.24 43.67 21.99
CA PHE A 337 12.11 42.84 22.42
C PHE A 337 10.77 43.45 22.01
N THR A 338 10.62 44.73 22.16
CA THR A 338 9.39 45.46 21.80
C THR A 338 9.14 45.37 20.29
N PHE A 339 10.21 45.47 19.49
CA PHE A 339 10.12 45.39 18.03
C PHE A 339 9.58 43.99 17.59
N PHE A 340 10.23 42.90 18.00
CA PHE A 340 9.81 41.56 17.58
C PHE A 340 8.47 41.13 18.18
N ARG A 341 8.18 41.50 19.42
CA ARG A 341 6.90 41.26 20.07
C ARG A 341 5.74 41.96 19.35
N ARG A 342 5.95 43.18 18.90
CA ARG A 342 4.98 43.93 18.11
C ARG A 342 4.74 43.23 16.76
N ASP A 343 5.80 42.81 16.08
CA ASP A 343 5.68 42.11 14.80
C ASP A 343 4.87 40.80 14.92
N ILE A 344 5.11 40.02 15.99
CA ILE A 344 4.31 38.81 16.31
C ILE A 344 2.83 39.15 16.54
N LEU A 345 2.55 40.22 17.29
CA LEU A 345 1.17 40.60 17.62
C LEU A 345 0.43 41.19 16.42
N GLU A 346 1.07 42.05 15.64
CA GLU A 346 0.48 42.72 14.46
C GLU A 346 0.23 41.73 13.32
N LYS A 347 1.07 40.72 13.16
CA LYS A 347 0.92 39.66 12.13
C LYS A 347 0.16 38.42 12.61
N TYR A 348 -0.53 38.50 13.72
CA TYR A 348 -1.29 37.37 14.28
C TYR A 348 -0.46 36.08 14.38
N GLY A 349 0.76 36.18 14.89
CA GLY A 349 1.67 35.04 15.01
C GLY A 349 1.06 33.85 15.75
N ILE A 350 1.13 32.69 15.13
CA ILE A 350 0.61 31.43 15.69
C ILE A 350 1.79 30.66 16.28
N ALA A 351 1.75 30.38 17.59
CA ALA A 351 2.77 29.56 18.22
C ALA A 351 2.82 28.16 17.63
N LEU A 352 4.03 27.64 17.37
CA LEU A 352 4.22 26.31 16.77
C LEU A 352 3.79 25.17 17.70
N GLY A 353 3.56 25.45 18.98
CA GLY A 353 3.06 24.48 19.97
C GLY A 353 2.59 25.14 21.26
N PRO A 354 1.93 24.39 22.15
CA PRO A 354 1.30 24.94 23.37
C PRO A 354 2.31 25.62 24.34
N LEU A 355 3.57 25.22 24.28
CA LEU A 355 4.67 25.76 25.13
C LEU A 355 5.85 26.23 24.27
N SER A 356 5.67 26.41 22.97
CA SER A 356 6.73 26.88 22.07
C SER A 356 6.82 28.39 22.08
N ASN A 357 8.05 28.91 22.07
CA ASN A 357 8.35 30.32 21.86
C ASN A 357 8.60 30.64 20.37
N PHE A 358 8.47 29.67 19.49
CA PHE A 358 8.50 29.85 18.04
C PHE A 358 7.11 30.17 17.50
N TYR A 359 7.03 31.11 16.59
CA TYR A 359 5.79 31.59 16.00
C TYR A 359 5.88 31.53 14.48
N SER A 360 4.79 31.08 13.86
CA SER A 360 4.55 31.29 12.43
C SER A 360 3.86 32.60 12.23
N LEU A 361 4.38 33.45 11.35
CA LEU A 361 3.81 34.74 10.96
C LEU A 361 3.27 34.57 9.52
N ASN A 362 2.04 35.04 9.26
CA ASN A 362 1.45 35.07 7.93
C ASN A 362 1.81 36.35 7.20
#